data_99e4dde4c297b500098d83d644f22973
#
_entry.id   99e4dde4c297b500098d83d644f22973
#
_cell.length_a   1.000
_cell.length_b   1.000
_cell.length_c   1.000
_cell.angle_alpha   90.00
_cell.angle_beta   90.00
_cell.angle_gamma   90.00
#
_symmetry.space_group_name_H-M   'P 1'
#
loop_
_entity.id
_entity.type
_entity.pdbx_description
1 polymer ?
#
loop_
_entity_poly.entity_id
_entity_poly.type
_entity_poly.pdbx_seq_one_letter_code
_entity_poly.pdbx_strand_id
1 'polypeptide(L)'
;MFKYYHIEFWEFDDAHLCPPIPGRVDYIHHVNTLLKSSKIIDQIHVLDIGTGASCIYPILGQAEYQWNFVGTDIDKKSLECAQKIINKNNLSDAITLRHQQDSSQILKGILKEDDRFSVAICNPPFYKSEAEAIAATSRKLKGLNKDSKEVVRNFSGTQNELWYKGGEKAFIHNYLYESALFKTRCIWFTTLVSKKDLVKGMYASLKKLGATDIKTISMEQGHKISRIVAWTFQ
;
A
#
# COMPACT_ATOMS: atom_id res chain seq x y z
N MET A 1 -8.73 -7.00 15.29
CA MET A 1 -8.21 -5.63 15.42
C MET A 1 -8.29 -5.16 16.86
N PHE A 2 -9.44 -5.25 17.54
CA PHE A 2 -9.63 -4.76 18.91
C PHE A 2 -8.58 -5.28 19.92
N LYS A 3 -8.38 -6.60 20.01
CA LYS A 3 -7.52 -7.23 21.03
C LYS A 3 -6.05 -6.76 21.04
N TYR A 4 -5.49 -6.44 19.86
CA TYR A 4 -4.05 -6.16 19.72
C TYR A 4 -3.74 -4.71 19.35
N TYR A 5 -4.66 -4.05 18.67
CA TYR A 5 -4.46 -2.70 18.10
C TYR A 5 -5.43 -1.68 18.65
N HIS A 6 -6.31 -2.06 19.60
CA HIS A 6 -7.32 -1.21 20.23
C HIS A 6 -8.28 -0.54 19.24
N ILE A 7 -8.52 -1.20 18.10
CA ILE A 7 -9.44 -0.71 17.05
C ILE A 7 -10.82 -1.30 17.31
N GLU A 8 -11.72 -0.47 17.83
CA GLU A 8 -13.08 -0.88 18.21
C GLU A 8 -14.01 -1.02 17.01
N PHE A 9 -13.84 -0.16 16.01
CA PHE A 9 -14.63 -0.16 14.79
C PHE A 9 -13.73 -0.40 13.57
N TRP A 10 -13.92 -1.52 12.90
CA TRP A 10 -13.21 -1.86 11.66
C TRP A 10 -14.15 -2.62 10.73
N GLU A 11 -15.09 -1.86 10.14
CA GLU A 11 -16.14 -2.37 9.26
C GLU A 11 -16.10 -1.61 7.94
N PHE A 12 -16.19 -2.32 6.86
CA PHE A 12 -16.28 -1.83 5.49
C PHE A 12 -17.10 -2.82 4.67
N ASP A 13 -17.59 -2.37 3.52
CA ASP A 13 -18.50 -3.13 2.68
C ASP A 13 -17.89 -4.47 2.23
N ASP A 14 -18.70 -5.52 2.14
CA ASP A 14 -18.28 -6.88 1.71
C ASP A 14 -17.68 -6.90 0.29
N ALA A 15 -17.92 -5.84 -0.50
CA ALA A 15 -17.30 -5.63 -1.80
C ALA A 15 -15.80 -5.31 -1.72
N HIS A 16 -15.27 -4.90 -0.58
CA HIS A 16 -13.86 -4.57 -0.40
C HIS A 16 -13.04 -5.76 0.11
N LEU A 17 -11.76 -5.78 -0.26
CA LEU A 17 -10.85 -6.84 0.17
C LEU A 17 -10.56 -6.74 1.67
N CYS A 18 -10.83 -7.81 2.42
CA CYS A 18 -10.36 -7.93 3.79
C CYS A 18 -8.87 -8.36 3.80
N PRO A 19 -7.93 -7.47 4.18
CA PRO A 19 -6.51 -7.77 4.10
C PRO A 19 -6.08 -8.73 5.23
N PRO A 20 -5.22 -9.74 4.94
CA PRO A 20 -4.62 -10.56 5.98
C PRO A 20 -3.64 -9.74 6.82
N ILE A 21 -3.96 -9.52 8.10
CA ILE A 21 -3.21 -8.65 9.02
C ILE A 21 -1.73 -9.03 9.15
N PRO A 22 -1.32 -10.32 9.33
CA PRO A 22 0.08 -10.65 9.56
C PRO A 22 1.03 -10.13 8.48
N GLY A 23 0.66 -10.29 7.20
CA GLY A 23 1.50 -9.78 6.10
C GLY A 23 1.50 -8.26 5.96
N ARG A 24 0.50 -7.60 6.51
CA ARG A 24 0.41 -6.13 6.49
C ARG A 24 1.27 -5.53 7.59
N VAL A 25 1.20 -6.06 8.80
CA VAL A 25 2.05 -5.60 9.90
C VAL A 25 3.52 -5.89 9.65
N ASP A 26 3.84 -7.02 9.00
CA ASP A 26 5.20 -7.38 8.63
C ASP A 26 5.83 -6.31 7.69
N TYR A 27 5.06 -5.81 6.70
CA TYR A 27 5.51 -4.70 5.87
C TYR A 27 5.84 -3.44 6.71
N ILE A 28 4.98 -3.08 7.65
CA ILE A 28 5.21 -1.94 8.56
C ILE A 28 6.49 -2.14 9.39
N HIS A 29 6.74 -3.34 9.92
CA HIS A 29 7.96 -3.65 10.67
C HIS A 29 9.23 -3.53 9.81
N HIS A 30 9.20 -4.01 8.57
CA HIS A 30 10.31 -3.85 7.64
C HIS A 30 10.58 -2.40 7.28
N VAL A 31 9.52 -1.60 7.07
CA VAL A 31 9.65 -0.15 6.85
C VAL A 31 10.26 0.54 8.07
N ASN A 32 9.84 0.19 9.29
CA ASN A 32 10.43 0.72 10.51
C ASN A 32 11.94 0.39 10.60
N THR A 33 12.33 -0.82 10.27
CA THR A 33 13.74 -1.24 10.22
C THR A 33 14.53 -0.43 9.19
N LEU A 34 13.96 -0.18 8.02
CA LEU A 34 14.56 0.67 6.98
C LEU A 34 14.78 2.09 7.50
N LEU A 35 13.76 2.71 8.11
CA LEU A 35 13.83 4.08 8.64
C LEU A 35 14.88 4.18 9.75
N LYS A 36 14.88 3.25 10.70
CA LYS A 36 15.90 3.20 11.77
C LYS A 36 17.31 3.06 11.21
N SER A 37 17.52 2.21 10.22
CA SER A 37 18.85 2.05 9.57
C SER A 37 19.31 3.32 8.86
N SER A 38 18.37 4.17 8.46
CA SER A 38 18.61 5.48 7.86
C SER A 38 18.63 6.63 8.86
N LYS A 39 18.61 6.32 10.18
CA LYS A 39 18.58 7.29 11.30
C LYS A 39 17.35 8.22 11.27
N ILE A 40 16.25 7.78 10.69
CA ILE A 40 14.96 8.48 10.67
C ILE A 40 14.12 7.84 11.77
N ILE A 41 14.03 8.48 12.94
CA ILE A 41 13.43 7.89 14.15
C ILE A 41 12.33 8.72 14.78
N ASP A 42 12.25 10.01 14.46
CA ASP A 42 11.30 10.93 15.06
C ASP A 42 10.34 11.50 14.03
N GLN A 43 9.13 11.84 14.46
CA GLN A 43 8.09 12.51 13.66
C GLN A 43 7.88 11.83 12.28
N ILE A 44 7.69 10.53 12.31
CA ILE A 44 7.53 9.75 11.08
C ILE A 44 6.19 10.08 10.40
N HIS A 45 6.29 10.64 9.19
CA HIS A 45 5.16 10.91 8.31
C HIS A 45 5.19 9.94 7.12
N VAL A 46 4.12 9.21 6.94
CA VAL A 46 4.01 8.15 5.92
C VAL A 46 2.95 8.51 4.88
N LEU A 47 3.28 8.34 3.62
CA LEU A 47 2.32 8.37 2.53
C LEU A 47 1.92 6.93 2.18
N ASP A 48 0.65 6.58 2.35
CA ASP A 48 0.10 5.27 1.96
C ASP A 48 -0.64 5.39 0.63
N ILE A 49 -0.10 4.75 -0.41
CA ILE A 49 -0.62 4.80 -1.79
C ILE A 49 -1.55 3.61 -2.01
N GLY A 50 -2.83 3.88 -2.24
CA GLY A 50 -3.87 2.87 -2.35
C GLY A 50 -4.27 2.33 -0.98
N THR A 51 -4.68 3.24 -0.07
CA THR A 51 -5.01 2.89 1.32
C THR A 51 -6.22 1.93 1.44
N GLY A 52 -7.11 1.95 0.44
CA GLY A 52 -8.31 1.12 0.39
C GLY A 52 -9.32 1.43 1.49
N ALA A 53 -10.44 0.73 1.46
CA ALA A 53 -11.54 0.90 2.41
C ALA A 53 -11.17 0.49 3.84
N SER A 54 -10.26 -0.45 4.00
CA SER A 54 -9.81 -0.99 5.29
C SER A 54 -8.86 -0.08 6.06
N CYS A 55 -8.20 0.86 5.39
CA CYS A 55 -7.19 1.76 5.95
C CYS A 55 -6.11 1.01 6.76
N ILE A 56 -5.74 -0.20 6.31
CA ILE A 56 -5.01 -1.16 7.14
C ILE A 56 -3.60 -0.69 7.51
N TYR A 57 -2.84 -0.14 6.55
CA TYR A 57 -1.47 0.28 6.82
C TYR A 57 -1.39 1.50 7.74
N PRO A 58 -2.21 2.57 7.55
CA PRO A 58 -2.27 3.67 8.50
C PRO A 58 -2.63 3.23 9.91
N ILE A 59 -3.64 2.35 10.06
CA ILE A 59 -4.06 1.83 11.36
C ILE A 59 -2.92 1.06 12.04
N LEU A 60 -2.27 0.14 11.32
CA LEU A 60 -1.20 -0.67 11.88
C LEU A 60 0.04 0.16 12.22
N GLY A 61 0.44 1.08 11.36
CA GLY A 61 1.61 1.93 11.59
C GLY A 61 1.39 2.93 12.72
N GLN A 62 0.18 3.44 12.87
CA GLN A 62 -0.18 4.28 14.01
C GLN A 62 -0.17 3.48 15.33
N ALA A 63 -0.80 2.31 15.35
CA ALA A 63 -0.89 1.48 16.55
C ALA A 63 0.48 0.94 17.01
N GLU A 64 1.35 0.51 16.08
CA GLU A 64 2.66 -0.06 16.40
C GLU A 64 3.74 0.98 16.71
N TYR A 65 3.69 2.14 16.04
CA TYR A 65 4.80 3.09 16.04
C TYR A 65 4.38 4.56 16.21
N GLN A 66 3.11 4.84 16.37
CA GLN A 66 2.55 6.19 16.50
C GLN A 66 2.89 7.11 15.31
N TRP A 67 3.00 6.53 14.12
CA TRP A 67 3.26 7.27 12.89
C TRP A 67 2.04 8.07 12.44
N ASN A 68 2.30 9.20 11.79
CA ASN A 68 1.28 9.99 11.10
C ASN A 68 1.18 9.58 9.64
N PHE A 69 -0.05 9.57 9.11
CA PHE A 69 -0.32 9.09 7.76
C PHE A 69 -1.09 10.07 6.91
N VAL A 70 -0.75 10.07 5.64
CA VAL A 70 -1.63 10.52 4.56
C VAL A 70 -1.96 9.30 3.73
N GLY A 71 -3.21 8.81 3.81
CA GLY A 71 -3.71 7.73 2.96
C GLY A 71 -4.29 8.29 1.67
N THR A 72 -4.03 7.65 0.55
CA THR A 72 -4.54 8.08 -0.76
C THR A 72 -5.25 6.95 -1.47
N ASP A 73 -6.30 7.25 -2.20
CA ASP A 73 -6.98 6.29 -3.06
C ASP A 73 -7.67 6.98 -4.24
N ILE A 74 -7.92 6.24 -5.32
CA ILE A 74 -8.69 6.68 -6.49
C ILE A 74 -10.19 6.47 -6.28
N ASP A 75 -10.59 5.58 -5.37
CA ASP A 75 -11.98 5.27 -5.10
C ASP A 75 -12.53 6.08 -3.91
N LYS A 76 -13.47 6.99 -4.19
CA LYS A 76 -14.12 7.80 -3.15
C LYS A 76 -14.87 6.95 -2.12
N LYS A 77 -15.50 5.85 -2.53
CA LYS A 77 -16.23 4.97 -1.60
C LYS A 77 -15.29 4.30 -0.62
N SER A 78 -14.13 3.84 -1.09
CA SER A 78 -13.07 3.33 -0.23
C SER A 78 -12.62 4.37 0.79
N LEU A 79 -12.40 5.61 0.35
CA LEU A 79 -12.03 6.71 1.26
C LEU A 79 -13.14 7.06 2.26
N GLU A 80 -14.40 7.00 1.88
CA GLU A 80 -15.53 7.21 2.79
C GLU A 80 -15.60 6.11 3.86
N CYS A 81 -15.35 4.86 3.51
CA CYS A 81 -15.25 3.76 4.47
C CYS A 81 -14.05 3.94 5.41
N ALA A 82 -12.87 4.24 4.87
CA ALA A 82 -11.67 4.53 5.64
C ALA A 82 -11.88 5.71 6.60
N GLN A 83 -12.55 6.78 6.16
CA GLN A 83 -12.83 7.94 7.00
C GLN A 83 -13.77 7.59 8.18
N LYS A 84 -14.76 6.71 7.96
CA LYS A 84 -15.61 6.21 9.05
C LYS A 84 -14.79 5.47 10.11
N ILE A 85 -13.88 4.61 9.67
CA ILE A 85 -12.98 3.86 10.56
C ILE A 85 -12.11 4.82 11.37
N ILE A 86 -11.48 5.80 10.71
CA ILE A 86 -10.64 6.82 11.35
C ILE A 86 -11.43 7.59 12.42
N ASN A 87 -12.61 8.09 12.07
CA ASN A 87 -13.43 8.91 12.98
C ASN A 87 -13.91 8.08 14.19
N LYS A 88 -14.37 6.85 13.97
CA LYS A 88 -14.89 5.96 15.02
C LYS A 88 -13.83 5.49 16.02
N ASN A 89 -12.56 5.52 15.62
CA ASN A 89 -11.45 5.14 16.48
C ASN A 89 -10.61 6.35 16.97
N ASN A 90 -11.09 7.59 16.78
CA ASN A 90 -10.40 8.82 17.19
C ASN A 90 -8.98 8.96 16.60
N LEU A 91 -8.78 8.55 15.34
CA LEU A 91 -7.49 8.58 14.65
C LEU A 91 -7.30 9.79 13.72
N SER A 92 -8.21 10.77 13.75
CA SER A 92 -8.23 11.90 12.82
C SER A 92 -7.02 12.83 12.95
N ASP A 93 -6.38 12.87 14.11
CA ASP A 93 -5.18 13.68 14.34
C ASP A 93 -3.93 13.03 13.73
N ALA A 94 -3.95 11.69 13.58
CA ALA A 94 -2.81 10.92 13.06
C ALA A 94 -2.97 10.51 11.60
N ILE A 95 -4.21 10.39 11.09
CA ILE A 95 -4.48 9.85 9.75
C ILE A 95 -5.37 10.82 8.98
N THR A 96 -4.88 11.31 7.85
CA THR A 96 -5.65 12.11 6.90
C THR A 96 -5.78 11.38 5.57
N LEU A 97 -6.85 11.66 4.82
CA LEU A 97 -7.10 11.01 3.53
C LEU A 97 -7.10 12.03 2.38
N ARG A 98 -6.61 11.60 1.21
CA ARG A 98 -6.62 12.41 -0.02
C ARG A 98 -7.13 11.58 -1.19
N HIS A 99 -8.04 12.15 -1.97
CA HIS A 99 -8.57 11.51 -3.17
C HIS A 99 -7.67 11.79 -4.38
N GLN A 100 -7.18 10.72 -5.03
CA GLN A 100 -6.52 10.81 -6.33
C GLN A 100 -7.58 10.86 -7.44
N GLN A 101 -7.70 11.99 -8.09
CA GLN A 101 -8.74 12.21 -9.10
C GLN A 101 -8.42 11.63 -10.47
N ASP A 102 -7.13 11.43 -10.75
CA ASP A 102 -6.64 10.89 -12.02
C ASP A 102 -6.00 9.52 -11.80
N SER A 103 -6.70 8.46 -12.20
CA SER A 103 -6.24 7.08 -12.06
C SER A 103 -4.97 6.73 -12.85
N SER A 104 -4.54 7.59 -13.77
CA SER A 104 -3.27 7.45 -14.49
C SER A 104 -2.07 7.97 -13.71
N GLN A 105 -2.31 8.73 -12.62
CA GLN A 105 -1.30 9.35 -11.78
C GLN A 105 -1.26 8.67 -10.40
N ILE A 106 -0.10 8.68 -9.77
CA ILE A 106 0.13 8.03 -8.47
C ILE A 106 0.45 9.07 -7.39
N LEU A 107 1.45 9.88 -7.61
CA LEU A 107 1.90 10.94 -6.71
C LEU A 107 1.47 12.34 -7.18
N LYS A 108 1.43 12.52 -8.49
CA LYS A 108 1.04 13.80 -9.09
C LYS A 108 -0.43 14.08 -8.78
N GLY A 109 -0.73 15.31 -8.38
CA GLY A 109 -2.08 15.72 -7.93
C GLY A 109 -2.36 15.38 -6.46
N ILE A 110 -1.59 14.50 -5.83
CA ILE A 110 -1.70 14.13 -4.42
C ILE A 110 -0.72 14.91 -3.55
N LEU A 111 0.54 14.99 -3.97
CA LEU A 111 1.57 15.67 -3.20
C LEU A 111 1.40 17.19 -3.26
N LYS A 112 1.38 17.82 -2.08
CA LYS A 112 1.32 19.26 -1.90
C LYS A 112 2.73 19.85 -1.80
N GLU A 113 2.83 21.17 -1.95
CA GLU A 113 4.11 21.87 -1.97
C GLU A 113 4.90 21.71 -0.66
N ASP A 114 4.20 21.71 0.47
CA ASP A 114 4.80 21.63 1.80
C ASP A 114 4.93 20.20 2.33
N ASP A 115 4.47 19.20 1.60
CA ASP A 115 4.57 17.81 2.05
C ASP A 115 6.03 17.37 2.19
N ARG A 116 6.30 16.70 3.30
CA ARG A 116 7.56 16.00 3.58
C ARG A 116 7.23 14.68 4.25
N PHE A 117 7.53 13.59 3.56
CA PHE A 117 7.31 12.24 4.07
C PHE A 117 8.63 11.55 4.38
N SER A 118 8.65 10.84 5.49
CA SER A 118 9.76 9.94 5.84
C SER A 118 9.80 8.75 4.88
N VAL A 119 8.61 8.24 4.52
CA VAL A 119 8.49 7.11 3.60
C VAL A 119 7.13 7.13 2.89
N ALA A 120 7.13 6.69 1.64
CA ALA A 120 5.92 6.29 0.92
C ALA A 120 5.85 4.77 0.87
N ILE A 121 4.71 4.20 1.21
CA ILE A 121 4.41 2.78 1.14
C ILE A 121 3.35 2.50 0.08
N CYS A 122 3.45 1.35 -0.57
CA CYS A 122 2.51 0.96 -1.62
C CYS A 122 2.35 -0.55 -1.70
N ASN A 123 1.12 -1.00 -1.76
CA ASN A 123 0.76 -2.35 -2.15
C ASN A 123 0.06 -2.28 -3.50
N PRO A 124 0.77 -2.47 -4.61
CA PRO A 124 0.25 -2.15 -5.93
C PRO A 124 -0.85 -3.12 -6.38
N PRO A 125 -1.73 -2.70 -7.31
CA PRO A 125 -2.68 -3.60 -7.95
C PRO A 125 -1.94 -4.65 -8.81
N PHE A 126 -2.37 -5.92 -8.72
CA PHE A 126 -1.64 -7.05 -9.31
C PHE A 126 -2.09 -7.42 -10.71
N TYR A 127 -3.37 -7.17 -11.05
CA TYR A 127 -3.98 -7.63 -12.29
C TYR A 127 -3.97 -6.55 -13.37
N LYS A 128 -4.00 -6.98 -14.64
CA LYS A 128 -3.95 -6.08 -15.80
C LYS A 128 -5.31 -5.54 -16.19
N SER A 129 -6.37 -6.21 -15.76
CA SER A 129 -7.75 -5.85 -16.05
C SER A 129 -8.68 -6.43 -14.98
N GLU A 130 -9.87 -5.87 -14.89
CA GLU A 130 -10.95 -6.38 -14.06
C GLU A 130 -11.28 -7.85 -14.35
N ALA A 131 -11.37 -8.20 -15.62
CA ALA A 131 -11.67 -9.58 -16.04
C ALA A 131 -10.60 -10.57 -15.53
N GLU A 132 -9.31 -10.20 -15.54
CA GLU A 132 -8.23 -11.00 -14.98
C GLU A 132 -8.36 -11.15 -13.46
N ALA A 133 -8.71 -10.08 -12.75
CA ALA A 133 -8.93 -10.07 -11.32
C ALA A 133 -10.09 -11.00 -10.92
N ILE A 134 -11.23 -10.91 -11.60
CA ILE A 134 -12.41 -11.77 -11.40
C ILE A 134 -12.06 -13.24 -11.67
N ALA A 135 -11.38 -13.53 -12.77
CA ALA A 135 -10.99 -14.89 -13.13
C ALA A 135 -10.01 -15.50 -12.12
N ALA A 136 -9.09 -14.71 -11.57
CA ALA A 136 -8.14 -15.16 -10.55
C ALA A 136 -8.84 -15.44 -9.20
N THR A 137 -9.79 -14.59 -8.80
CA THR A 137 -10.62 -14.75 -7.61
C THR A 137 -11.47 -16.03 -7.71
N SER A 138 -12.15 -16.22 -8.84
CA SER A 138 -12.99 -17.41 -9.09
C SER A 138 -12.18 -18.71 -9.05
N ARG A 139 -10.95 -18.72 -9.59
CA ARG A 139 -10.04 -19.88 -9.51
C ARG A 139 -9.62 -20.21 -8.09
N LYS A 140 -9.32 -19.21 -7.27
CA LYS A 140 -8.97 -19.39 -5.86
C LYS A 140 -10.13 -19.95 -5.06
N LEU A 141 -11.36 -19.45 -5.29
CA LEU A 141 -12.57 -19.97 -4.64
C LEU A 141 -12.82 -21.44 -4.97
N LYS A 142 -12.72 -21.82 -6.24
CA LYS A 142 -12.86 -23.22 -6.68
C LYS A 142 -11.80 -24.15 -6.07
N GLY A 143 -10.56 -23.69 -5.94
CA GLY A 143 -9.45 -24.47 -5.37
C GLY A 143 -9.55 -24.69 -3.86
N LEU A 144 -10.37 -23.91 -3.14
CA LEU A 144 -10.53 -24.01 -1.68
C LEU A 144 -11.68 -24.94 -1.27
N ASN A 145 -12.47 -25.49 -2.20
CA ASN A 145 -13.65 -26.35 -1.94
C ASN A 145 -14.60 -25.80 -0.84
N LYS A 146 -14.70 -24.48 -0.72
CA LYS A 146 -15.46 -23.81 0.34
C LYS A 146 -16.52 -22.92 -0.28
N ASP A 147 -17.77 -23.39 -0.21
CA ASP A 147 -18.99 -22.60 -0.49
C ASP A 147 -19.36 -21.63 0.66
N SER A 148 -18.39 -21.16 1.46
CA SER A 148 -18.70 -20.29 2.58
C SER A 148 -18.66 -18.81 2.16
N LYS A 149 -19.69 -18.06 2.55
CA LYS A 149 -19.79 -16.59 2.37
C LYS A 149 -18.54 -15.84 2.88
N GLU A 150 -17.87 -16.38 3.92
CA GLU A 150 -16.62 -15.83 4.48
C GLU A 150 -15.45 -15.88 3.51
N VAL A 151 -15.36 -16.91 2.68
CA VAL A 151 -14.30 -17.05 1.69
C VAL A 151 -14.49 -16.08 0.52
N VAL A 152 -15.75 -15.83 0.14
CA VAL A 152 -16.08 -14.82 -0.88
C VAL A 152 -15.66 -13.43 -0.40
N ARG A 153 -15.90 -13.09 0.85
CA ARG A 153 -15.54 -11.82 1.50
C ARG A 153 -14.03 -11.51 1.44
N ASN A 154 -13.19 -12.52 1.66
CA ASN A 154 -11.73 -12.36 1.66
C ASN A 154 -11.12 -12.21 0.25
N PHE A 155 -11.90 -12.38 -0.81
CA PHE A 155 -11.45 -12.36 -2.20
C PHE A 155 -12.26 -11.43 -3.11
N SER A 156 -13.28 -10.74 -2.62
CA SER A 156 -14.08 -9.76 -3.35
C SER A 156 -13.50 -8.36 -3.15
N GLY A 157 -12.38 -8.05 -3.77
CA GLY A 157 -11.94 -6.66 -3.86
C GLY A 157 -12.79 -5.88 -4.86
N THR A 158 -13.04 -4.59 -4.59
CA THR A 158 -13.62 -3.70 -5.59
C THR A 158 -12.73 -3.67 -6.84
N GLN A 159 -13.34 -3.43 -7.96
CA GLN A 159 -12.68 -3.43 -9.27
C GLN A 159 -11.39 -2.60 -9.28
N ASN A 160 -11.36 -1.47 -8.59
CA ASN A 160 -10.24 -0.53 -8.60
C ASN A 160 -9.08 -0.92 -7.66
N GLU A 161 -9.31 -1.77 -6.64
CA GLU A 161 -8.27 -2.20 -5.70
C GLU A 161 -7.34 -3.27 -6.28
N LEU A 162 -7.80 -4.01 -7.28
CA LEU A 162 -7.14 -5.23 -7.74
C LEU A 162 -6.41 -5.08 -9.07
N TRP A 163 -6.79 -4.12 -9.92
CA TRP A 163 -6.24 -4.02 -11.26
C TRP A 163 -5.82 -2.61 -11.65
N TYR A 164 -4.85 -2.53 -12.55
CA TYR A 164 -4.35 -1.32 -13.18
C TYR A 164 -4.11 -1.60 -14.66
N LYS A 165 -4.38 -0.62 -15.55
CA LYS A 165 -4.14 -0.79 -16.98
C LYS A 165 -2.66 -1.11 -17.24
N GLY A 166 -2.39 -2.33 -17.72
CA GLY A 166 -1.04 -2.87 -17.88
C GLY A 166 -0.49 -3.61 -16.65
N GLY A 167 -1.26 -3.69 -15.54
CA GLY A 167 -0.97 -4.46 -14.35
C GLY A 167 0.15 -3.90 -13.48
N GLU A 168 0.61 -4.72 -12.54
CA GLU A 168 1.67 -4.39 -11.58
C GLU A 168 2.90 -3.76 -12.25
N LYS A 169 3.32 -4.27 -13.41
CA LYS A 169 4.49 -3.75 -14.13
C LYS A 169 4.31 -2.29 -14.56
N ALA A 170 3.15 -1.96 -15.13
CA ALA A 170 2.87 -0.61 -15.60
C ALA A 170 2.70 0.36 -14.42
N PHE A 171 1.99 -0.07 -13.37
CA PHE A 171 1.85 0.71 -12.15
C PHE A 171 3.21 1.03 -11.53
N ILE A 172 4.05 0.02 -11.30
CA ILE A 172 5.39 0.20 -10.74
C ILE A 172 6.20 1.14 -11.62
N HIS A 173 6.18 0.99 -12.95
CA HIS A 173 6.91 1.88 -13.85
C HIS A 173 6.52 3.35 -13.68
N ASN A 174 5.22 3.65 -13.62
CA ASN A 174 4.71 4.99 -13.38
C ASN A 174 5.12 5.51 -12.00
N TYR A 175 5.05 4.66 -10.96
CA TYR A 175 5.43 5.03 -9.61
C TYR A 175 6.93 5.39 -9.52
N LEU A 176 7.82 4.60 -10.16
CA LEU A 176 9.25 4.91 -10.22
C LEU A 176 9.49 6.27 -10.89
N TYR A 177 8.83 6.52 -12.03
CA TYR A 177 8.96 7.76 -12.76
C TYR A 177 8.48 8.97 -11.95
N GLU A 178 7.27 8.89 -11.37
CA GLU A 178 6.72 9.97 -10.56
C GLU A 178 7.53 10.21 -9.29
N SER A 179 8.06 9.15 -8.65
CA SER A 179 8.93 9.31 -7.47
C SER A 179 10.16 10.15 -7.76
N ALA A 180 10.74 10.04 -8.96
CA ALA A 180 11.86 10.87 -9.37
C ALA A 180 11.49 12.34 -9.58
N LEU A 181 10.24 12.64 -9.98
CA LEU A 181 9.73 14.02 -10.08
C LEU A 181 9.55 14.65 -8.69
N PHE A 182 9.25 13.87 -7.69
CA PHE A 182 8.96 14.29 -6.32
C PHE A 182 10.05 13.88 -5.31
N LYS A 183 11.28 13.68 -5.75
CA LYS A 183 12.40 13.16 -4.96
C LYS A 183 12.69 13.93 -3.67
N THR A 184 12.34 15.21 -3.59
CA THR A 184 12.54 16.05 -2.39
C THR A 184 11.36 16.01 -1.41
N ARG A 185 10.25 15.35 -1.78
CA ARG A 185 9.02 15.28 -0.98
C ARG A 185 8.97 14.05 -0.09
N CYS A 186 9.76 13.04 -0.39
CA CYS A 186 9.79 11.80 0.36
C CYS A 186 11.23 11.27 0.43
N ILE A 187 11.66 10.83 1.61
CA ILE A 187 13.03 10.32 1.79
C ILE A 187 13.14 8.92 1.19
N TRP A 188 12.27 8.00 1.59
CA TRP A 188 12.22 6.65 1.05
C TRP A 188 10.90 6.40 0.32
N PHE A 189 10.96 5.82 -0.84
CA PHE A 189 9.82 5.25 -1.54
C PHE A 189 9.90 3.74 -1.45
N THR A 190 8.79 3.08 -1.19
CA THR A 190 8.73 1.62 -1.09
C THR A 190 7.51 1.05 -1.81
N THR A 191 7.62 -0.16 -2.31
CA THR A 191 6.49 -0.91 -2.85
C THR A 191 6.65 -2.41 -2.63
N LEU A 192 5.54 -3.10 -2.40
CA LEU A 192 5.50 -4.55 -2.49
C LEU A 192 5.66 -4.97 -3.95
N VAL A 193 6.38 -6.06 -4.19
CA VAL A 193 6.59 -6.63 -5.53
C VAL A 193 6.29 -8.12 -5.50
N SER A 194 5.29 -8.53 -6.30
CA SER A 194 4.85 -9.91 -6.34
C SER A 194 5.80 -10.81 -7.16
N LYS A 195 6.32 -10.28 -8.27
CA LYS A 195 7.11 -11.04 -9.26
C LYS A 195 8.60 -10.69 -9.17
N LYS A 196 9.45 -11.69 -8.90
CA LYS A 196 10.92 -11.53 -8.83
C LYS A 196 11.50 -10.87 -10.10
N ASP A 197 10.95 -11.19 -11.26
CA ASP A 197 11.46 -10.70 -12.54
C ASP A 197 11.31 -9.18 -12.71
N LEU A 198 10.36 -8.55 -12.00
CA LEU A 198 10.20 -7.09 -12.03
C LEU A 198 11.36 -6.36 -11.36
N VAL A 199 11.95 -6.95 -10.32
CA VAL A 199 13.00 -6.30 -9.50
C VAL A 199 14.19 -5.85 -10.35
N LYS A 200 14.69 -6.71 -11.25
CA LYS A 200 15.81 -6.36 -12.14
C LYS A 200 15.51 -5.13 -13.01
N GLY A 201 14.29 -5.07 -13.55
CA GLY A 201 13.83 -3.92 -14.34
C GLY A 201 13.70 -2.65 -13.51
N MET A 202 13.21 -2.75 -12.27
CA MET A 202 13.13 -1.63 -11.33
C MET A 202 14.51 -1.04 -11.05
N TYR A 203 15.50 -1.87 -10.71
CA TYR A 203 16.88 -1.42 -10.48
C TYR A 203 17.46 -0.67 -11.69
N ALA A 204 17.26 -1.21 -12.90
CA ALA A 204 17.73 -0.56 -14.12
C ALA A 204 17.06 0.80 -14.35
N SER A 205 15.75 0.90 -14.11
CA SER A 205 15.00 2.16 -14.24
C SER A 205 15.39 3.17 -13.17
N LEU A 206 15.49 2.76 -11.90
CA LEU A 206 15.85 3.63 -10.79
C LEU A 206 17.26 4.21 -10.93
N LYS A 207 18.23 3.41 -11.39
CA LYS A 207 19.58 3.92 -11.70
C LYS A 207 19.55 5.00 -12.78
N LYS A 208 18.75 4.83 -13.84
CA LYS A 208 18.58 5.84 -14.89
C LYS A 208 17.89 7.10 -14.39
N LEU A 209 16.97 6.96 -13.41
CA LEU A 209 16.27 8.08 -12.78
C LEU A 209 17.10 8.80 -11.71
N GLY A 210 18.28 8.28 -11.37
CA GLY A 210 19.23 8.90 -10.44
C GLY A 210 18.99 8.54 -8.98
N ALA A 211 18.39 7.37 -8.68
CA ALA A 211 18.29 6.89 -7.31
C ALA A 211 19.70 6.66 -6.71
N THR A 212 19.89 7.14 -5.48
CA THR A 212 21.17 7.06 -4.75
C THR A 212 21.35 5.74 -4.01
N ASP A 213 20.25 5.17 -3.52
CA ASP A 213 20.23 3.83 -2.91
C ASP A 213 18.98 3.06 -3.31
N ILE A 214 19.13 1.75 -3.49
CA ILE A 214 18.05 0.82 -3.85
C ILE A 214 18.24 -0.47 -3.06
N LYS A 215 17.22 -0.84 -2.27
CA LYS A 215 17.23 -2.05 -1.44
C LYS A 215 16.10 -2.99 -1.83
N THR A 216 16.37 -4.29 -1.77
CA THR A 216 15.33 -5.32 -1.83
C THR A 216 15.30 -6.04 -0.49
N ILE A 217 14.15 -6.03 0.16
CA ILE A 217 13.91 -6.65 1.46
C ILE A 217 12.98 -7.84 1.23
N SER A 218 13.41 -9.04 1.58
CA SER A 218 12.58 -10.24 1.51
C SER A 218 11.61 -10.29 2.68
N MET A 219 10.35 -10.61 2.39
CA MET A 219 9.33 -10.89 3.39
C MET A 219 8.91 -12.34 3.23
N GLU A 220 9.12 -13.15 4.25
CA GLU A 220 8.79 -14.56 4.25
C GLU A 220 7.60 -14.83 5.17
N GLN A 221 6.50 -15.33 4.61
CA GLN A 221 5.33 -15.76 5.38
C GLN A 221 4.96 -17.19 4.94
N GLY A 222 5.40 -18.17 5.70
CA GLY A 222 5.24 -19.58 5.35
C GLY A 222 5.85 -19.87 3.98
N HIS A 223 5.05 -20.39 3.05
CA HIS A 223 5.52 -20.71 1.69
C HIS A 223 5.45 -19.52 0.70
N LYS A 224 4.96 -18.36 1.12
CA LYS A 224 4.81 -17.19 0.25
C LYS A 224 5.94 -16.21 0.47
N ILE A 225 6.79 -16.03 -0.54
CA ILE A 225 7.85 -15.02 -0.53
C ILE A 225 7.33 -13.76 -1.23
N SER A 226 7.16 -12.68 -0.48
CA SER A 226 6.92 -11.33 -0.98
C SER A 226 8.20 -10.51 -0.88
N ARG A 227 8.29 -9.38 -1.57
CA ARG A 227 9.46 -8.50 -1.55
C ARG A 227 9.02 -7.07 -1.44
N ILE A 228 9.78 -6.29 -0.68
CA ILE A 228 9.73 -4.84 -0.70
C ILE A 228 10.91 -4.37 -1.54
N VAL A 229 10.66 -3.51 -2.51
CA VAL A 229 11.73 -2.71 -3.13
C VAL A 229 11.62 -1.31 -2.56
N ALA A 230 12.72 -0.83 -1.98
CA ALA A 230 12.85 0.50 -1.40
C ALA A 230 13.92 1.29 -2.16
N TRP A 231 13.68 2.59 -2.39
CA TRP A 231 14.65 3.47 -3.05
C TRP A 231 14.59 4.88 -2.51
N THR A 232 15.68 5.58 -2.65
CA THR A 232 15.82 7.00 -2.30
C THR A 232 16.61 7.77 -3.35
N PHE A 233 16.41 9.09 -3.38
CA PHE A 233 17.15 10.03 -4.22
C PHE A 233 17.96 11.04 -3.37
N GLN A 234 18.04 10.79 -2.07
CA GLN A 234 18.73 11.67 -1.10
C GLN A 234 19.98 11.02 -0.57
#